data_ecbb4ab5c16131f551d7d77abf1540ca
#
_entry.id   ecbb4ab5c16131f551d7d77abf1540ca
#
_cell.length_a   1.000
_cell.length_b   1.000
_cell.length_c   1.000
_cell.angle_alpha   90.00
_cell.angle_beta   90.00
_cell.angle_gamma   90.00
#
_symmetry.space_group_name_H-M   'P 1'
#
loop_
_entity.id
_entity.type
_entity.pdbx_description
1 polymer ?
#
loop_
_entity_poly.entity_id
_entity_poly.type
_entity_poly.pdbx_seq_one_letter_code
_entity_poly.pdbx_strand_id
1 'polypeptide(L)'
;MLSLSKRELRDFGTRGYVILRNVIPPAKLTAASMEIDRLVNDQPPPTDHVGHHFYWLSTLDGGPLTALFTKTPLRSLAQSLIAPGTIEIAFDQVQVSLNIPPFSHRSGGHHLDGYLEGEPNPATFTMLAGVLMSEQKIENAGNLWVWPGTHRTHAAFFQKRGPEALVESKGYPQIELPEPCQILGGPGDILLAHYMLGHNIGGNYASEKVRRAVYFRLRRVGHEHRWRECLCDELLEFDAVRAALAQETR
;
A
#
# COMPACT_ATOMS: atom_id res chain seq x y z
N MET A 1 10.29 -3.86 20.84
CA MET A 1 9.49 -3.49 19.65
C MET A 1 9.36 -4.70 18.75
N LEU A 2 8.17 -4.97 18.20
CA LEU A 2 8.01 -5.99 17.17
C LEU A 2 8.75 -5.54 15.90
N SER A 3 9.47 -6.48 15.28
CA SER A 3 10.21 -6.25 14.03
C SER A 3 9.97 -7.42 13.08
N LEU A 4 10.15 -7.19 11.79
CA LEU A 4 10.12 -8.23 10.77
C LEU A 4 11.29 -9.20 10.96
N SER A 5 11.02 -10.47 10.71
CA SER A 5 12.07 -11.50 10.63
C SER A 5 12.95 -11.29 9.39
N LYS A 6 14.15 -11.89 9.39
CA LYS A 6 15.04 -11.87 8.21
C LYS A 6 14.36 -12.42 6.95
N ARG A 7 13.49 -13.43 7.10
CA ARG A 7 12.71 -13.97 5.99
C ARG A 7 11.74 -12.93 5.43
N GLU A 8 10.97 -12.28 6.28
CA GLU A 8 10.00 -11.26 5.85
C GLU A 8 10.68 -10.04 5.20
N LEU A 9 11.86 -9.62 5.71
CA LEU A 9 12.67 -8.58 5.08
C LEU A 9 13.10 -9.01 3.66
N ARG A 10 13.54 -10.26 3.48
CA ARG A 10 13.91 -10.79 2.17
C ARG A 10 12.71 -10.93 1.23
N ASP A 11 11.58 -11.43 1.74
CA ASP A 11 10.33 -11.53 0.98
C ASP A 11 9.91 -10.14 0.46
N PHE A 12 9.98 -9.10 1.31
CA PHE A 12 9.73 -7.72 0.90
C PHE A 12 10.72 -7.26 -0.19
N GLY A 13 12.02 -7.48 0.00
CA GLY A 13 13.04 -7.07 -0.96
C GLY A 13 12.98 -7.81 -2.30
N THR A 14 12.45 -9.04 -2.32
CA THR A 14 12.34 -9.86 -3.53
C THR A 14 11.02 -9.62 -4.26
N ARG A 15 9.91 -9.58 -3.52
CA ARG A 15 8.55 -9.50 -4.08
C ARG A 15 8.03 -8.08 -4.13
N GLY A 16 8.59 -7.16 -3.35
CA GLY A 16 8.12 -5.78 -3.17
C GLY A 16 7.01 -5.66 -2.13
N TYR A 17 6.62 -6.74 -1.45
CA TYR A 17 5.60 -6.70 -0.41
C TYR A 17 5.71 -7.88 0.57
N VAL A 18 5.08 -7.70 1.73
CA VAL A 18 4.86 -8.75 2.73
C VAL A 18 3.46 -8.64 3.32
N ILE A 19 2.83 -9.79 3.59
CA ILE A 19 1.55 -9.89 4.28
C ILE A 19 1.80 -10.50 5.65
N LEU A 20 1.35 -9.82 6.71
CA LEU A 20 1.48 -10.29 8.08
C LEU A 20 0.09 -10.56 8.66
N ARG A 21 -0.05 -11.70 9.31
CA ARG A 21 -1.36 -12.19 9.75
C ARG A 21 -1.67 -11.76 11.18
N ASN A 22 -2.95 -11.40 11.42
CA ASN A 22 -3.50 -11.10 12.76
C ASN A 22 -2.68 -10.05 13.53
N VAL A 23 -2.22 -8.99 12.85
CA VAL A 23 -1.38 -7.93 13.45
C VAL A 23 -2.20 -6.94 14.24
N ILE A 24 -3.40 -6.60 13.74
CA ILE A 24 -4.25 -5.56 14.37
C ILE A 24 -5.11 -6.19 15.46
N PRO A 25 -5.03 -5.69 16.71
CA PRO A 25 -5.83 -6.19 17.81
C PRO A 25 -7.35 -6.05 17.55
N PRO A 26 -8.18 -7.04 17.95
CA PRO A 26 -9.63 -7.02 17.70
C PRO A 26 -10.33 -5.73 18.14
N ALA A 27 -10.01 -5.19 19.30
CA ALA A 27 -10.61 -3.94 19.79
C ALA A 27 -10.30 -2.74 18.87
N LYS A 28 -9.12 -2.70 18.24
CA LYS A 28 -8.77 -1.66 17.27
C LYS A 28 -9.49 -1.83 15.96
N LEU A 29 -9.66 -3.09 15.51
CA LEU A 29 -10.47 -3.40 14.32
C LEU A 29 -11.92 -2.99 14.52
N THR A 30 -12.52 -3.34 15.65
CA THR A 30 -13.91 -2.96 15.97
C THR A 30 -14.08 -1.44 15.95
N ALA A 31 -13.22 -0.70 16.63
CA ALA A 31 -13.29 0.76 16.66
C ALA A 31 -13.15 1.39 15.26
N ALA A 32 -12.22 0.87 14.44
CA ALA A 32 -12.04 1.35 13.07
C ALA A 32 -13.24 0.97 12.17
N SER A 33 -13.82 -0.22 12.33
CA SER A 33 -15.00 -0.64 11.58
C SER A 33 -16.22 0.25 11.90
N MET A 34 -16.43 0.58 13.17
CA MET A 34 -17.50 1.52 13.58
C MET A 34 -17.30 2.90 12.96
N GLU A 35 -16.05 3.38 12.87
CA GLU A 35 -15.76 4.66 12.22
C GLU A 35 -16.00 4.59 10.71
N ILE A 36 -15.68 3.48 10.04
CA ILE A 36 -16.03 3.28 8.62
C ILE A 36 -17.54 3.25 8.43
N ASP A 37 -18.29 2.56 9.32
CA ASP A 37 -19.74 2.53 9.25
C ASP A 37 -20.34 3.94 9.44
N ARG A 38 -19.80 4.74 10.36
CA ARG A 38 -20.20 6.14 10.55
C ARG A 38 -19.95 6.96 9.28
N LEU A 39 -18.76 6.85 8.67
CA LEU A 39 -18.43 7.55 7.43
C LEU A 39 -19.39 7.20 6.29
N VAL A 40 -19.70 5.91 6.13
CA VAL A 40 -20.64 5.44 5.10
C VAL A 40 -22.05 5.95 5.35
N ASN A 41 -22.47 6.06 6.60
CA ASN A 41 -23.79 6.60 6.96
C ASN A 41 -23.87 8.11 6.75
N ASP A 42 -22.82 8.85 7.12
CA ASP A 42 -22.77 10.32 7.03
C ASP A 42 -22.57 10.80 5.58
N GLN A 43 -21.80 10.04 4.80
CA GLN A 43 -21.41 10.34 3.41
C GLN A 43 -21.53 9.07 2.55
N PRO A 44 -22.74 8.59 2.28
CA PRO A 44 -22.93 7.35 1.53
C PRO A 44 -22.37 7.46 0.11
N PRO A 45 -21.85 6.35 -0.45
CA PRO A 45 -21.59 6.28 -1.89
C PRO A 45 -22.82 6.70 -2.69
N PRO A 46 -22.67 7.22 -3.92
CA PRO A 46 -23.80 7.51 -4.79
C PRO A 46 -24.76 6.32 -4.92
N THR A 47 -26.05 6.60 -5.06
CA THR A 47 -27.06 5.55 -5.27
C THR A 47 -26.66 4.68 -6.48
N ASP A 48 -26.78 3.37 -6.33
CA ASP A 48 -26.42 2.37 -7.35
C ASP A 48 -24.92 2.33 -7.74
N HIS A 49 -24.05 2.98 -6.94
CA HIS A 49 -22.61 2.92 -7.16
C HIS A 49 -22.08 1.50 -6.89
N VAL A 50 -21.31 0.97 -7.83
CA VAL A 50 -20.56 -0.28 -7.70
C VAL A 50 -19.08 -0.05 -7.98
N GLY A 51 -18.22 -0.90 -7.41
CA GLY A 51 -16.78 -0.78 -7.58
C GLY A 51 -16.11 0.09 -6.52
N HIS A 52 -15.11 0.83 -6.93
CA HIS A 52 -14.24 1.54 -6.01
C HIS A 52 -14.88 2.80 -5.45
N HIS A 53 -14.82 2.96 -4.13
CA HIS A 53 -15.20 4.19 -3.45
C HIS A 53 -14.19 4.48 -2.34
N PHE A 54 -13.74 5.74 -2.24
CA PHE A 54 -12.68 6.14 -1.33
C PHE A 54 -13.13 7.30 -0.43
N TYR A 55 -12.75 7.20 0.86
CA TYR A 55 -12.76 8.33 1.77
C TYR A 55 -11.32 8.71 2.10
N TRP A 56 -11.01 10.00 2.00
CA TRP A 56 -9.73 10.58 2.34
C TRP A 56 -9.89 11.44 3.57
N LEU A 57 -9.19 11.11 4.66
CA LEU A 57 -9.36 11.71 5.96
C LEU A 57 -8.01 12.21 6.48
N SER A 58 -8.05 13.34 7.22
CA SER A 58 -6.87 13.84 7.93
C SER A 58 -6.50 12.90 9.08
N THR A 59 -5.19 12.73 9.29
CA THR A 59 -4.66 12.01 10.45
C THR A 59 -4.32 12.95 11.62
N LEU A 60 -4.35 14.26 11.40
CA LEU A 60 -3.96 15.27 12.40
C LEU A 60 -4.88 15.25 13.63
N ASP A 61 -6.18 15.02 13.43
CA ASP A 61 -7.16 14.96 14.51
C ASP A 61 -7.15 13.61 15.26
N GLY A 62 -6.34 12.66 14.79
CA GLY A 62 -6.30 11.32 15.36
C GLY A 62 -7.55 10.50 15.00
N GLY A 63 -8.03 9.69 15.98
CA GLY A 63 -9.22 8.86 15.81
C GLY A 63 -8.92 7.38 15.56
N PRO A 64 -9.99 6.54 15.44
CA PRO A 64 -9.86 5.10 15.33
C PRO A 64 -9.06 4.63 14.11
N LEU A 65 -9.22 5.29 12.96
CA LEU A 65 -8.49 4.94 11.73
C LEU A 65 -7.01 5.25 11.86
N THR A 66 -6.64 6.45 12.32
CA THR A 66 -5.25 6.83 12.60
C THR A 66 -4.62 5.91 13.65
N ALA A 67 -5.40 5.46 14.64
CA ALA A 67 -4.94 4.54 15.68
C ALA A 67 -4.56 3.16 15.14
N LEU A 68 -5.04 2.74 13.98
CA LEU A 68 -4.58 1.50 13.32
C LEU A 68 -3.06 1.55 13.04
N PHE A 69 -2.52 2.70 12.68
CA PHE A 69 -1.09 2.88 12.50
C PHE A 69 -0.38 3.24 13.81
N THR A 70 -0.88 4.25 14.53
CA THR A 70 -0.13 4.87 15.65
C THR A 70 -0.20 4.08 16.95
N LYS A 71 -1.19 3.19 17.14
CA LYS A 71 -1.48 2.49 18.40
C LYS A 71 -1.53 0.96 18.24
N THR A 72 -0.92 0.42 17.19
CA THR A 72 -0.82 -1.02 16.93
C THR A 72 0.60 -1.41 16.52
N PRO A 73 0.93 -2.71 16.39
CA PRO A 73 2.23 -3.15 15.91
C PRO A 73 2.58 -2.70 14.48
N LEU A 74 1.62 -2.28 13.67
CA LEU A 74 1.83 -1.88 12.28
C LEU A 74 2.97 -0.86 12.15
N ARG A 75 2.99 0.17 13.01
CA ARG A 75 4.05 1.19 12.98
C ARG A 75 5.44 0.59 13.18
N SER A 76 5.62 -0.28 14.17
CA SER A 76 6.94 -0.85 14.47
C SER A 76 7.39 -1.85 13.40
N LEU A 77 6.46 -2.58 12.78
CA LEU A 77 6.74 -3.48 11.66
C LEU A 77 7.14 -2.69 10.41
N ALA A 78 6.40 -1.63 10.05
CA ALA A 78 6.78 -0.74 8.94
C ALA A 78 8.15 -0.07 9.21
N GLN A 79 8.36 0.42 10.44
CA GLN A 79 9.64 1.01 10.89
C GLN A 79 10.82 0.05 10.69
N SER A 80 10.62 -1.26 10.89
CA SER A 80 11.70 -2.24 10.78
C SER A 80 12.22 -2.46 9.35
N LEU A 81 11.44 -2.08 8.32
CA LEU A 81 11.89 -2.12 6.91
C LEU A 81 12.94 -1.05 6.60
N ILE A 82 12.80 0.12 7.22
CA ILE A 82 13.62 1.31 6.94
C ILE A 82 14.64 1.62 8.02
N ALA A 83 14.74 0.79 9.07
CA ALA A 83 15.69 1.01 10.16
C ALA A 83 17.13 1.16 9.62
N PRO A 84 17.93 2.15 10.12
CA PRO A 84 17.68 3.00 11.29
C PRO A 84 16.85 4.28 11.01
N GLY A 85 16.35 4.51 9.80
CA GLY A 85 15.53 5.68 9.47
C GLY A 85 14.23 5.75 10.29
N THR A 86 13.53 6.88 10.24
CA THR A 86 12.25 7.10 10.94
C THR A 86 11.11 7.16 9.93
N ILE A 87 9.98 6.48 10.25
CA ILE A 87 8.77 6.45 9.40
C ILE A 87 7.69 7.38 9.94
N GLU A 88 7.00 8.06 9.03
CA GLU A 88 5.84 8.89 9.33
C GLU A 88 4.71 8.64 8.32
N ILE A 89 3.50 9.10 8.62
CA ILE A 89 2.40 9.11 7.65
C ILE A 89 2.65 10.26 6.67
N ALA A 90 2.70 9.95 5.39
CA ALA A 90 2.81 10.96 4.34
C ALA A 90 1.48 11.71 4.16
N PHE A 91 1.58 13.00 3.84
CA PHE A 91 0.43 13.85 3.49
C PHE A 91 -0.62 14.02 4.61
N ASP A 92 -0.30 13.63 5.85
CA ASP A 92 -1.24 13.63 6.98
C ASP A 92 -2.59 13.00 6.64
N GLN A 93 -2.56 11.88 5.89
CA GLN A 93 -3.75 11.32 5.26
C GLN A 93 -3.88 9.82 5.50
N VAL A 94 -5.11 9.38 5.77
CA VAL A 94 -5.52 7.98 5.76
C VAL A 94 -6.64 7.78 4.74
N GLN A 95 -6.55 6.69 3.99
CA GLN A 95 -7.55 6.31 2.98
C GLN A 95 -8.38 5.13 3.48
N VAL A 96 -9.71 5.28 3.50
CA VAL A 96 -10.64 4.14 3.54
C VAL A 96 -11.00 3.77 2.11
N SER A 97 -10.80 2.51 1.77
CA SER A 97 -11.08 1.97 0.43
C SER A 97 -12.19 0.93 0.52
N LEU A 98 -13.30 1.22 -0.15
CA LEU A 98 -14.39 0.27 -0.37
C LEU A 98 -14.32 -0.29 -1.79
N ASN A 99 -14.77 -1.53 -1.96
CA ASN A 99 -15.08 -2.08 -3.26
C ASN A 99 -16.45 -2.76 -3.18
N ILE A 100 -17.44 -2.13 -3.82
CA ILE A 100 -18.87 -2.44 -3.69
C ILE A 100 -19.27 -3.40 -4.79
N PRO A 101 -19.80 -4.60 -4.45
CA PRO A 101 -20.28 -5.57 -5.42
C PRO A 101 -21.69 -5.19 -5.97
N PRO A 102 -22.10 -5.76 -7.13
CA PRO A 102 -21.28 -6.58 -8.02
C PRO A 102 -20.46 -5.70 -8.97
N PHE A 103 -19.14 -5.87 -8.97
CA PHE A 103 -18.25 -5.10 -9.84
C PHE A 103 -17.39 -6.03 -10.69
N SER A 104 -17.80 -6.23 -11.94
CA SER A 104 -17.08 -7.07 -12.90
C SER A 104 -15.96 -6.28 -13.58
N HIS A 105 -14.81 -6.25 -12.95
CA HIS A 105 -13.61 -5.59 -13.48
C HIS A 105 -12.42 -6.55 -13.40
N ARG A 106 -11.66 -6.64 -14.48
CA ARG A 106 -10.34 -7.28 -14.47
C ARG A 106 -9.28 -6.21 -14.32
N SER A 107 -8.37 -6.40 -13.40
CA SER A 107 -7.24 -5.52 -13.21
C SER A 107 -6.33 -5.57 -14.45
N GLY A 108 -6.57 -4.70 -15.43
CA GLY A 108 -5.94 -4.77 -16.75
C GLY A 108 -4.46 -4.37 -16.76
N GLY A 109 -4.04 -3.52 -15.84
CA GLY A 109 -2.67 -3.02 -15.76
C GLY A 109 -2.37 -2.45 -14.40
N HIS A 110 -1.11 -2.25 -14.12
CA HIS A 110 -0.61 -1.63 -12.90
C HIS A 110 -0.55 -0.12 -13.02
N HIS A 111 -0.46 0.54 -11.87
CA HIS A 111 -0.03 1.94 -11.75
C HIS A 111 0.94 2.09 -10.58
N LEU A 112 1.59 3.25 -10.55
CA LEU A 112 2.27 3.81 -9.38
C LEU A 112 1.48 5.02 -8.91
N ASP A 113 1.31 5.12 -7.61
CA ASP A 113 0.69 6.29 -6.98
C ASP A 113 1.53 7.56 -7.19
N GLY A 114 0.94 8.72 -6.85
CA GLY A 114 1.66 9.98 -6.71
C GLY A 114 1.66 10.87 -7.95
N TYR A 115 1.21 10.41 -9.11
CA TYR A 115 0.95 11.32 -10.22
C TYR A 115 -0.20 12.27 -9.87
N LEU A 116 0.03 13.57 -10.04
CA LEU A 116 -0.96 14.62 -9.88
C LEU A 116 -0.95 15.48 -11.15
N GLU A 117 -2.10 15.60 -11.78
CA GLU A 117 -2.22 16.36 -13.03
C GLU A 117 -1.93 17.85 -12.79
N GLY A 118 -1.03 18.39 -13.60
CA GLY A 118 -0.60 19.80 -13.49
C GLY A 118 0.50 20.07 -12.45
N GLU A 119 0.86 19.09 -11.63
CA GLU A 119 1.93 19.24 -10.66
C GLU A 119 3.29 18.79 -11.22
N PRO A 120 4.35 19.61 -11.08
CA PRO A 120 5.67 19.27 -11.61
C PRO A 120 6.37 18.18 -10.82
N ASN A 121 6.03 18.01 -9.55
CA ASN A 121 6.59 16.99 -8.68
C ASN A 121 5.51 16.00 -8.25
N PRO A 122 5.76 14.70 -8.39
CA PRO A 122 4.82 13.68 -7.94
C PRO A 122 4.79 13.58 -6.41
N ALA A 123 3.64 13.22 -5.85
CA ALA A 123 3.46 12.95 -4.43
C ALA A 123 3.93 11.53 -4.09
N THR A 124 5.25 11.29 -4.16
CA THR A 124 5.87 9.98 -3.85
C THR A 124 5.96 9.74 -2.34
N PHE A 125 6.15 8.48 -1.97
CA PHE A 125 6.30 8.04 -0.59
C PHE A 125 7.18 6.77 -0.54
N THR A 126 7.53 6.27 0.64
CA THR A 126 8.43 5.11 0.75
C THR A 126 7.69 3.78 0.57
N MET A 127 6.56 3.61 1.28
CA MET A 127 5.78 2.38 1.24
C MET A 127 4.29 2.61 1.52
N LEU A 128 3.46 1.70 1.01
CA LEU A 128 2.05 1.59 1.33
C LEU A 128 1.86 0.59 2.48
N ALA A 129 1.12 0.97 3.50
CA ALA A 129 0.66 0.08 4.54
C ALA A 129 -0.85 -0.09 4.45
N GLY A 130 -1.32 -1.31 4.23
CA GLY A 130 -2.74 -1.66 4.13
C GLY A 130 -3.18 -2.49 5.34
N VAL A 131 -4.34 -2.17 5.89
CA VAL A 131 -5.03 -2.98 6.90
C VAL A 131 -6.29 -3.57 6.26
N LEU A 132 -6.40 -4.89 6.26
CA LEU A 132 -7.59 -5.57 5.78
C LEU A 132 -8.68 -5.47 6.85
N MET A 133 -9.82 -4.89 6.49
CA MET A 133 -10.94 -4.64 7.40
C MET A 133 -12.12 -5.60 7.14
N SER A 134 -12.08 -6.38 6.08
CA SER A 134 -13.08 -7.39 5.71
C SER A 134 -12.42 -8.68 5.23
N GLU A 135 -13.19 -9.77 5.13
CA GLU A 135 -12.74 -11.01 4.51
C GLU A 135 -12.42 -10.81 3.04
N GLN A 136 -11.23 -11.24 2.64
CA GLN A 136 -10.70 -11.20 1.27
C GLN A 136 -9.95 -12.51 0.99
N LYS A 137 -10.50 -13.65 1.45
CA LYS A 137 -9.85 -14.98 1.38
C LYS A 137 -10.01 -15.67 0.02
N ILE A 138 -10.91 -15.18 -0.81
CA ILE A 138 -11.14 -15.67 -2.17
C ILE A 138 -10.76 -14.61 -3.19
N GLU A 139 -10.35 -15.02 -4.36
CA GLU A 139 -10.06 -14.12 -5.47
C GLU A 139 -11.32 -13.43 -5.98
N ASN A 140 -11.14 -12.25 -6.58
CA ASN A 140 -12.21 -11.45 -7.18
C ASN A 140 -13.29 -10.98 -6.19
N ALA A 141 -12.92 -10.87 -4.92
CA ALA A 141 -13.74 -10.26 -3.85
C ALA A 141 -13.32 -8.81 -3.56
N GLY A 142 -12.90 -8.07 -4.59
CA GLY A 142 -12.43 -6.69 -4.48
C GLY A 142 -10.97 -6.57 -4.03
N ASN A 143 -10.19 -7.64 -4.13
CA ASN A 143 -8.81 -7.72 -3.67
C ASN A 143 -7.89 -6.70 -4.38
N LEU A 144 -6.86 -6.27 -3.67
CA LEU A 144 -5.74 -5.58 -4.29
C LEU A 144 -4.95 -6.57 -5.16
N TRP A 145 -4.71 -6.20 -6.40
CA TRP A 145 -3.80 -6.88 -7.31
C TRP A 145 -2.43 -6.28 -7.21
N VAL A 146 -1.40 -7.10 -7.21
CA VAL A 146 0.00 -6.69 -7.23
C VAL A 146 0.77 -7.49 -8.29
N TRP A 147 1.80 -6.88 -8.87
CA TRP A 147 2.75 -7.53 -9.78
C TRP A 147 4.08 -7.71 -9.04
N PRO A 148 4.34 -8.91 -8.47
CA PRO A 148 5.51 -9.15 -7.62
C PRO A 148 6.83 -8.84 -8.33
N GLY A 149 7.76 -8.18 -7.63
CA GLY A 149 9.07 -7.84 -8.15
C GLY A 149 9.16 -6.59 -9.03
N THR A 150 8.02 -6.00 -9.43
CA THR A 150 8.00 -4.81 -10.31
C THR A 150 8.65 -3.57 -9.72
N HIS A 151 8.81 -3.47 -8.41
CA HIS A 151 9.58 -2.38 -7.79
C HIS A 151 11.02 -2.30 -8.32
N ARG A 152 11.66 -3.44 -8.60
CA ARG A 152 12.99 -3.51 -9.22
C ARG A 152 12.95 -3.18 -10.71
N THR A 153 11.92 -3.66 -11.42
CA THR A 153 11.75 -3.35 -12.84
C THR A 153 11.47 -1.86 -13.05
N HIS A 154 10.68 -1.24 -12.16
CA HIS A 154 10.45 0.20 -12.18
C HIS A 154 11.74 0.99 -11.87
N ALA A 155 12.53 0.57 -10.88
CA ALA A 155 13.81 1.23 -10.61
C ALA A 155 14.73 1.19 -11.84
N ALA A 156 14.87 0.05 -12.50
CA ALA A 156 15.63 -0.08 -13.74
C ALA A 156 15.06 0.80 -14.88
N PHE A 157 13.73 0.93 -14.97
CA PHE A 157 13.07 1.82 -15.92
C PHE A 157 13.46 3.28 -15.65
N PHE A 158 13.37 3.74 -14.38
CA PHE A 158 13.71 5.11 -14.01
C PHE A 158 15.21 5.40 -14.08
N GLN A 159 16.08 4.42 -13.82
CA GLN A 159 17.52 4.55 -14.09
C GLN A 159 17.80 4.87 -15.56
N LYS A 160 17.05 4.26 -16.47
CA LYS A 160 17.23 4.42 -17.91
C LYS A 160 16.55 5.67 -18.47
N ARG A 161 15.37 6.04 -17.97
CA ARG A 161 14.50 7.08 -18.53
C ARG A 161 14.54 8.40 -17.75
N GLY A 162 15.12 8.37 -16.55
CA GLY A 162 15.04 9.46 -15.59
C GLY A 162 13.80 9.36 -14.69
N PRO A 163 13.86 9.93 -13.48
CA PRO A 163 12.75 9.90 -12.52
C PRO A 163 11.52 10.70 -12.98
N GLU A 164 11.68 11.69 -13.84
CA GLU A 164 10.61 12.49 -14.44
C GLU A 164 9.66 11.66 -15.31
N ALA A 165 10.12 10.50 -15.78
CA ALA A 165 9.28 9.54 -16.53
C ALA A 165 8.05 9.06 -15.73
N LEU A 166 8.03 9.21 -14.40
CA LEU A 166 6.84 8.94 -13.59
C LEU A 166 5.71 9.93 -13.94
N VAL A 167 6.04 11.21 -14.08
CA VAL A 167 5.08 12.25 -14.46
C VAL A 167 4.70 12.12 -15.94
N GLU A 168 5.69 11.91 -16.81
CA GLU A 168 5.48 11.72 -18.26
C GLU A 168 4.56 10.54 -18.57
N SER A 169 4.67 9.45 -17.81
CA SER A 169 3.82 8.26 -17.94
C SER A 169 2.49 8.37 -17.19
N LYS A 170 2.23 9.50 -16.51
CA LYS A 170 1.04 9.72 -15.68
C LYS A 170 0.82 8.61 -14.62
N GLY A 171 1.91 8.09 -14.04
CA GLY A 171 1.86 6.99 -13.09
C GLY A 171 1.71 5.60 -13.72
N TYR A 172 1.76 5.49 -15.06
CA TYR A 172 1.66 4.22 -15.81
C TYR A 172 2.94 3.93 -16.60
N PRO A 173 4.11 3.75 -15.97
CA PRO A 173 5.34 3.44 -16.68
C PRO A 173 5.22 2.12 -17.43
N GLN A 174 5.61 2.12 -18.70
CA GLN A 174 5.49 0.94 -19.56
C GLN A 174 6.68 0.00 -19.30
N ILE A 175 6.43 -1.04 -18.53
CA ILE A 175 7.39 -2.10 -18.17
C ILE A 175 6.81 -3.46 -18.55
N GLU A 176 7.67 -4.47 -18.65
CA GLU A 176 7.23 -5.86 -18.72
C GLU A 176 6.67 -6.28 -17.35
N LEU A 177 5.46 -6.84 -17.36
CA LEU A 177 4.76 -7.26 -16.14
C LEU A 177 4.87 -8.78 -15.97
N PRO A 178 5.23 -9.26 -14.77
CA PRO A 178 5.05 -10.66 -14.41
C PRO A 178 3.57 -11.00 -14.24
N GLU A 179 3.26 -12.27 -14.00
CA GLU A 179 1.91 -12.66 -13.60
C GLU A 179 1.49 -11.96 -12.31
N PRO A 180 0.33 -11.33 -12.29
CA PRO A 180 -0.19 -10.68 -11.09
C PRO A 180 -0.68 -11.68 -10.06
N CYS A 181 -0.76 -11.27 -8.82
CA CYS A 181 -1.46 -12.02 -7.79
C CYS A 181 -2.37 -11.12 -6.96
N GLN A 182 -3.39 -11.72 -6.36
CA GLN A 182 -4.32 -11.02 -5.50
C GLN A 182 -3.88 -11.13 -4.03
N ILE A 183 -4.01 -10.04 -3.30
CA ILE A 183 -3.74 -10.02 -1.86
C ILE A 183 -4.92 -10.69 -1.14
N LEU A 184 -4.69 -11.89 -0.62
CA LEU A 184 -5.69 -12.65 0.13
C LEU A 184 -5.43 -12.52 1.63
N GLY A 185 -6.50 -12.38 2.41
CA GLY A 185 -6.42 -12.29 3.87
C GLY A 185 -7.75 -12.05 4.55
N GLY A 186 -7.70 -11.81 5.85
CA GLY A 186 -8.87 -11.50 6.68
C GLY A 186 -8.69 -10.24 7.49
N PRO A 187 -9.74 -9.84 8.25
CA PRO A 187 -9.67 -8.67 9.11
C PRO A 187 -8.51 -8.77 10.10
N GLY A 188 -7.71 -7.70 10.17
CA GLY A 188 -6.54 -7.63 11.05
C GLY A 188 -5.22 -8.06 10.42
N ASP A 189 -5.26 -8.65 9.24
CA ASP A 189 -4.06 -8.84 8.44
C ASP A 189 -3.59 -7.50 7.89
N ILE A 190 -2.27 -7.37 7.71
CA ILE A 190 -1.68 -6.17 7.12
C ILE A 190 -0.86 -6.50 5.89
N LEU A 191 -0.82 -5.56 4.97
CA LEU A 191 0.07 -5.50 3.83
C LEU A 191 1.09 -4.38 4.06
N LEU A 192 2.37 -4.67 3.88
CA LEU A 192 3.40 -3.66 3.65
C LEU A 192 3.90 -3.83 2.22
N ALA A 193 3.81 -2.79 1.41
CA ALA A 193 4.17 -2.82 0.00
C ALA A 193 5.09 -1.66 -0.37
N HIS A 194 6.12 -1.95 -1.15
CA HIS A 194 7.04 -0.96 -1.68
C HIS A 194 6.30 0.05 -2.55
N TYR A 195 6.65 1.33 -2.49
CA TYR A 195 6.05 2.39 -3.31
C TYR A 195 6.01 2.03 -4.80
N MET A 196 7.13 1.54 -5.34
CA MET A 196 7.24 1.15 -6.75
C MET A 196 6.69 -0.24 -7.07
N LEU A 197 6.00 -0.90 -6.16
CA LEU A 197 5.27 -2.13 -6.50
C LEU A 197 4.07 -1.78 -7.38
N GLY A 198 4.07 -2.28 -8.61
CA GLY A 198 2.91 -2.16 -9.48
C GLY A 198 1.69 -2.79 -8.85
N HIS A 199 0.60 -2.04 -8.75
CA HIS A 199 -0.63 -2.49 -8.10
C HIS A 199 -1.88 -1.92 -8.77
N ASN A 200 -3.03 -2.54 -8.48
CA ASN A 200 -4.36 -2.06 -8.86
C ASN A 200 -5.42 -2.74 -8.00
N ILE A 201 -6.64 -2.23 -7.98
CA ILE A 201 -7.77 -2.88 -7.32
C ILE A 201 -8.57 -3.62 -8.39
N GLY A 202 -8.89 -4.90 -8.11
CA GLY A 202 -9.68 -5.75 -9.00
C GLY A 202 -11.18 -5.63 -8.80
N GLY A 203 -11.92 -6.42 -9.54
CA GLY A 203 -13.38 -6.52 -9.42
C GLY A 203 -13.82 -7.21 -8.12
N ASN A 204 -15.09 -6.98 -7.75
CA ASN A 204 -15.77 -7.65 -6.64
C ASN A 204 -17.03 -8.34 -7.19
N TYR A 205 -16.84 -9.52 -7.76
CA TYR A 205 -17.93 -10.30 -8.37
C TYR A 205 -18.02 -11.73 -7.84
N ALA A 206 -17.05 -12.15 -7.02
CA ALA A 206 -17.07 -13.43 -6.32
C ALA A 206 -17.59 -13.32 -4.87
N SER A 207 -17.97 -12.11 -4.43
CA SER A 207 -18.52 -11.85 -3.11
C SER A 207 -19.71 -10.88 -3.21
N GLU A 208 -20.71 -11.07 -2.36
CA GLU A 208 -21.82 -10.13 -2.18
C GLU A 208 -21.50 -9.06 -1.11
N LYS A 209 -20.31 -9.13 -0.49
CA LYS A 209 -19.92 -8.24 0.60
C LYS A 209 -19.06 -7.11 0.08
N VAL A 210 -19.27 -5.91 0.63
CA VAL A 210 -18.38 -4.78 0.42
C VAL A 210 -16.99 -5.09 0.98
N ARG A 211 -15.98 -5.07 0.12
CA ARG A 211 -14.59 -5.17 0.56
C ARG A 211 -14.19 -3.84 1.21
N ARG A 212 -13.53 -3.91 2.37
CA ARG A 212 -13.05 -2.77 3.15
C ARG A 212 -11.57 -2.91 3.45
N ALA A 213 -10.82 -1.85 3.23
CA ALA A 213 -9.42 -1.73 3.68
C ALA A 213 -9.11 -0.30 4.08
N VAL A 214 -8.08 -0.14 4.90
CA VAL A 214 -7.53 1.16 5.29
C VAL A 214 -6.08 1.21 4.82
N TYR A 215 -5.70 2.27 4.11
CA TYR A 215 -4.36 2.46 3.60
C TYR A 215 -3.71 3.71 4.16
N PHE A 216 -2.42 3.58 4.47
CA PHE A 216 -1.52 4.68 4.84
C PHE A 216 -0.40 4.73 3.81
N ARG A 217 -0.18 5.90 3.25
CA ARG A 217 1.07 6.21 2.57
C ARG A 217 2.08 6.59 3.61
N LEU A 218 3.19 5.87 3.66
CA LEU A 218 4.23 6.06 4.67
C LEU A 218 5.50 6.54 3.99
N ARG A 219 6.18 7.52 4.59
CA ARG A 219 7.46 7.99 4.09
C ARG A 219 8.55 7.92 5.18
N ARG A 220 9.77 7.68 4.76
CA ARG A 220 10.94 7.93 5.58
C ARG A 220 11.12 9.44 5.70
N VAL A 221 11.45 9.94 6.89
CA VAL A 221 11.75 11.37 7.10
C VAL A 221 12.87 11.79 6.14
N GLY A 222 12.63 12.85 5.37
CA GLY A 222 13.53 13.36 4.34
C GLY A 222 13.33 12.78 2.94
N HIS A 223 12.36 11.90 2.74
CA HIS A 223 12.02 11.32 1.44
C HIS A 223 11.76 12.38 0.36
N GLU A 224 11.09 13.48 0.73
CA GLU A 224 10.70 14.56 -0.17
C GLU A 224 11.89 15.24 -0.86
N HIS A 225 13.08 15.15 -0.26
CA HIS A 225 14.32 15.69 -0.83
C HIS A 225 15.06 14.69 -1.71
N ARG A 226 14.67 13.41 -1.66
CA ARG A 226 15.38 12.28 -2.29
C ARG A 226 14.50 11.42 -3.20
N TRP A 227 13.28 11.81 -3.47
CA TRP A 227 12.34 10.99 -4.23
C TRP A 227 12.87 10.57 -5.61
N ARG A 228 13.67 11.45 -6.28
CA ARG A 228 14.29 11.13 -7.56
C ARG A 228 15.30 9.97 -7.46
N GLU A 229 16.10 9.99 -6.43
CA GLU A 229 17.06 8.91 -6.14
C GLU A 229 16.32 7.62 -5.74
N CYS A 230 15.25 7.74 -4.94
CA CYS A 230 14.43 6.60 -4.52
C CYS A 230 13.75 5.90 -5.71
N LEU A 231 13.38 6.62 -6.76
CA LEU A 231 12.87 6.01 -7.99
C LEU A 231 13.94 5.22 -8.75
N CYS A 232 15.21 5.61 -8.63
CA CYS A 232 16.32 4.95 -9.31
C CYS A 232 17.02 3.86 -8.48
N ASP A 233 16.78 3.80 -7.17
CA ASP A 233 17.31 2.76 -6.27
C ASP A 233 16.20 2.32 -5.31
N GLU A 234 15.60 1.18 -5.60
CA GLU A 234 14.46 0.64 -4.83
C GLU A 234 14.79 0.33 -3.37
N LEU A 235 16.08 0.18 -3.04
CA LEU A 235 16.52 -0.09 -1.68
C LEU A 235 17.14 1.14 -0.97
N LEU A 236 17.10 2.31 -1.58
CA LEU A 236 17.76 3.50 -1.03
C LEU A 236 17.28 3.85 0.39
N GLU A 237 15.99 3.63 0.67
CA GLU A 237 15.39 3.90 1.97
C GLU A 237 15.19 2.65 2.84
N PHE A 238 15.54 1.47 2.33
CA PHE A 238 15.30 0.17 2.96
C PHE A 238 16.58 -0.49 3.44
N ASP A 239 17.32 0.18 4.34
CA ASP A 239 18.63 -0.28 4.82
C ASP A 239 18.58 -1.70 5.43
N ALA A 240 17.54 -2.01 6.21
CA ALA A 240 17.38 -3.33 6.82
C ALA A 240 17.11 -4.42 5.78
N VAL A 241 16.35 -4.10 4.73
CA VAL A 241 16.08 -5.02 3.61
C VAL A 241 17.35 -5.27 2.81
N ARG A 242 18.09 -4.21 2.48
CA ARG A 242 19.39 -4.31 1.78
C ARG A 242 20.36 -5.20 2.54
N ALA A 243 20.46 -5.02 3.86
CA ALA A 243 21.32 -5.83 4.71
C ALA A 243 20.87 -7.31 4.77
N ALA A 244 19.56 -7.58 4.78
CA ALA A 244 19.02 -8.93 4.78
C ALA A 244 19.29 -9.69 3.47
N LEU A 245 19.22 -8.99 2.33
CA LEU A 245 19.53 -9.56 1.00
C LEU A 245 21.03 -9.85 0.84
N ALA A 246 21.91 -8.96 1.31
CA ALA A 246 23.36 -9.13 1.20
C ALA A 246 23.92 -10.33 2.00
N GLN A 247 23.19 -10.82 3.02
CA GLN A 247 23.59 -11.99 3.81
C GLN A 247 23.30 -13.34 3.12
N GLU A 248 22.56 -13.36 2.03
CA GLU A 248 22.21 -14.57 1.28
C GLU A 248 23.27 -14.90 0.19
N THR A 249 24.08 -13.90 -0.18
CA THR A 249 25.08 -14.01 -1.25
C THR A 249 26.46 -14.47 -0.71
N ARG A 250 26.54 -14.76 0.58
CA ARG A 250 27.75 -15.25 1.28
C ARG A 250 27.56 -16.69 1.76
#